data_e1a820e63db716f3f7448cc0aa40b931
#
_entry.id   e1a820e63db716f3f7448cc0aa40b931
#
_cell.length_a   1.000
_cell.length_b   1.000
_cell.length_c   1.000
_cell.angle_alpha   90.00
_cell.angle_beta   90.00
_cell.angle_gamma   90.00
#
_symmetry.space_group_name_H-M   'P 1'
#
loop_
_entity.id
_entity.type
_entity.pdbx_description
1 polymer ?
#
loop_
_entity_poly.entity_id
_entity_poly.type
_entity_poly.pdbx_seq_one_letter_code
_entity_poly.pdbx_strand_id
1 'polypeptide(L)'
;GAGSSDLINSTEGVLYAEIAALADDLTNKQISLNNGTTDDRIQLYYSASSNQISVFYKSQSGATAFILNHTLSDITQFNKVGFKWKQNDFALWSNGVEVATQTSGVTSSADTLTKLDFQQFNGSADFYGKTKCLAVFKEALTDAELTCLTTT
;
A
#
# COMPACT_ATOMS: atom_id res chain seq x y z
N GLY A 1 -2.32 6.53 -15.23
CA GLY A 1 -2.74 5.57 -14.22
C GLY A 1 -4.14 5.06 -14.48
N ALA A 2 -4.44 3.90 -13.97
CA ALA A 2 -5.77 3.32 -14.02
C ALA A 2 -6.51 3.59 -12.70
N GLY A 3 -7.80 3.76 -12.79
CA GLY A 3 -8.68 3.98 -11.65
C GLY A 3 -9.40 5.31 -11.74
N SER A 4 -10.42 5.40 -10.94
CA SER A 4 -11.18 6.62 -10.73
C SER A 4 -11.69 6.65 -9.30
N SER A 5 -12.22 7.78 -8.86
CA SER A 5 -12.87 7.87 -7.55
C SER A 5 -14.00 6.85 -7.36
N ASP A 6 -14.58 6.37 -8.45
CA ASP A 6 -15.61 5.32 -8.40
C ASP A 6 -15.05 3.94 -8.00
N LEU A 7 -13.77 3.70 -8.21
CA LEU A 7 -13.10 2.42 -7.92
C LEU A 7 -12.27 2.45 -6.63
N ILE A 8 -11.89 3.65 -6.19
CA ILE A 8 -11.05 3.85 -5.00
C ILE A 8 -11.84 4.66 -3.98
N ASN A 9 -12.05 4.11 -2.79
CA ASN A 9 -12.62 4.86 -1.68
C ASN A 9 -11.48 5.50 -0.88
N SER A 10 -11.39 6.83 -0.90
CA SER A 10 -10.31 7.57 -0.23
C SER A 10 -10.42 7.56 1.29
N THR A 11 -11.63 7.34 1.83
CA THR A 11 -11.89 7.39 3.28
C THR A 11 -11.61 6.08 3.99
N GLU A 12 -11.71 4.96 3.29
CA GLU A 12 -11.35 3.64 3.78
C GLU A 12 -11.11 2.65 2.64
N GLY A 13 -10.36 1.60 2.89
CA GLY A 13 -10.15 0.54 1.91
C GLY A 13 -8.98 -0.37 2.23
N VAL A 14 -8.67 -1.22 1.26
CA VAL A 14 -7.48 -2.08 1.27
C VAL A 14 -6.82 -2.06 -0.11
N LEU A 15 -5.53 -1.85 -0.13
CA LEU A 15 -4.67 -2.13 -1.29
C LEU A 15 -3.99 -3.48 -1.06
N TYR A 16 -4.30 -4.46 -1.90
CA TYR A 16 -3.72 -5.79 -1.85
C TYR A 16 -2.83 -6.04 -3.06
N ALA A 17 -1.68 -6.65 -2.84
CA ALA A 17 -0.78 -7.08 -3.90
C ALA A 17 -0.12 -8.42 -3.59
N GLU A 18 -0.02 -9.30 -4.58
CA GLU A 18 0.87 -10.47 -4.56
C GLU A 18 2.02 -10.19 -5.51
N ILE A 19 3.17 -9.83 -4.95
CA ILE A 19 4.30 -9.24 -5.67
C ILE A 19 5.64 -9.85 -5.25
N ALA A 20 6.61 -9.79 -6.17
CA ALA A 20 8.00 -10.12 -5.92
C ALA A 20 8.91 -9.10 -6.60
N ALA A 21 10.01 -8.71 -5.96
CA ALA A 21 11.06 -7.95 -6.61
C ALA A 21 11.88 -8.85 -7.56
N LEU A 22 12.54 -8.27 -8.54
CA LEU A 22 13.49 -9.00 -9.40
C LEU A 22 14.81 -9.27 -8.65
N ALA A 23 15.19 -8.36 -7.75
CA ALA A 23 16.37 -8.47 -6.92
C ALA A 23 16.20 -7.62 -5.65
N ASP A 24 16.92 -7.94 -4.60
CA ASP A 24 17.08 -7.09 -3.41
C ASP A 24 18.29 -6.16 -3.64
N ASP A 25 18.08 -5.17 -4.51
CA ASP A 25 19.11 -4.24 -4.98
C ASP A 25 19.10 -2.90 -4.23
N LEU A 26 18.36 -2.85 -3.12
CA LEU A 26 18.25 -1.67 -2.26
C LEU A 26 17.70 -0.42 -2.98
N THR A 27 16.87 -0.62 -3.99
CA THR A 27 16.16 0.47 -4.67
C THR A 27 14.66 0.42 -4.41
N ASN A 28 14.05 1.59 -4.33
CA ASN A 28 12.60 1.68 -4.14
C ASN A 28 11.85 1.19 -5.39
N LYS A 29 10.85 0.33 -5.17
CA LYS A 29 9.96 -0.19 -6.22
C LYS A 29 8.53 -0.03 -5.72
N GLN A 30 7.75 0.85 -6.36
CA GLN A 30 6.49 1.34 -5.79
C GLN A 30 5.25 1.02 -6.61
N ILE A 31 4.17 0.73 -5.89
CA ILE A 31 2.79 0.77 -6.38
C ILE A 31 2.08 1.84 -5.55
N SER A 32 1.35 2.74 -6.19
CA SER A 32 0.72 3.86 -5.47
C SER A 32 -0.75 4.05 -5.83
N LEU A 33 -1.53 4.45 -4.82
CA LEU A 33 -2.80 5.14 -4.99
C LEU A 33 -2.54 6.62 -4.72
N ASN A 34 -2.91 7.50 -5.65
CA ASN A 34 -2.57 8.91 -5.55
C ASN A 34 -3.54 9.79 -6.35
N ASN A 35 -3.35 11.09 -6.26
CA ASN A 35 -4.06 12.09 -7.06
C ASN A 35 -3.13 12.87 -8.00
N GLY A 36 -1.90 12.41 -8.18
CA GLY A 36 -0.89 13.08 -8.98
C GLY A 36 -0.14 14.20 -8.26
N THR A 37 -0.37 14.37 -6.96
CA THR A 37 0.30 15.36 -6.12
C THR A 37 1.03 14.73 -4.92
N THR A 38 1.73 15.55 -4.14
CA THR A 38 2.39 15.12 -2.90
C THR A 38 1.44 15.03 -1.71
N ASP A 39 0.19 15.45 -1.85
CA ASP A 39 -0.68 15.76 -0.71
C ASP A 39 -1.47 14.56 -0.21
N ASP A 40 -1.99 13.76 -1.13
CA ASP A 40 -2.77 12.58 -0.78
C ASP A 40 -2.25 11.37 -1.56
N ARG A 41 -1.71 10.38 -0.82
CA ARG A 41 -1.17 9.18 -1.45
C ARG A 41 -0.98 8.01 -0.49
N ILE A 42 -1.09 6.83 -1.04
CA ILE A 42 -0.70 5.56 -0.43
C ILE A 42 0.39 4.97 -1.32
N GLN A 43 1.56 4.70 -0.77
CA GLN A 43 2.67 4.10 -1.50
C GLN A 43 3.04 2.78 -0.82
N LEU A 44 2.80 1.67 -1.52
CA LEU A 44 3.24 0.33 -1.12
C LEU A 44 4.51 0.00 -1.90
N TYR A 45 5.60 -0.27 -1.21
CA TYR A 45 6.88 -0.40 -1.89
C TYR A 45 7.89 -1.31 -1.19
N TYR A 46 8.71 -2.00 -1.99
CA TYR A 46 9.98 -2.52 -1.50
C TYR A 46 10.94 -1.34 -1.35
N SER A 47 11.51 -1.19 -0.16
CA SER A 47 12.32 -0.02 0.19
C SER A 47 13.80 -0.20 -0.15
N ALA A 48 14.58 0.86 0.05
CA ALA A 48 16.04 0.82 -0.07
C ALA A 48 16.74 0.09 1.10
N SER A 49 15.98 -0.61 1.95
CA SER A 49 16.49 -1.49 3.00
C SER A 49 16.29 -2.94 2.58
N SER A 50 17.26 -3.81 2.88
CA SER A 50 17.21 -5.21 2.48
C SER A 50 15.96 -5.92 3.00
N ASN A 51 15.30 -6.64 2.11
CA ASN A 51 14.10 -7.44 2.38
C ASN A 51 12.96 -6.67 3.07
N GLN A 52 12.85 -5.36 2.84
CA GLN A 52 11.84 -4.54 3.52
C GLN A 52 10.69 -4.16 2.60
N ILE A 53 9.46 -4.45 3.07
CA ILE A 53 8.22 -3.87 2.54
C ILE A 53 7.82 -2.69 3.41
N SER A 54 7.39 -1.61 2.78
CA SER A 54 6.98 -0.38 3.45
C SER A 54 5.68 0.16 2.87
N VAL A 55 4.93 0.87 3.69
CA VAL A 55 3.83 1.71 3.25
C VAL A 55 4.05 3.13 3.76
N PHE A 56 4.05 4.09 2.84
CA PHE A 56 3.90 5.50 3.16
C PHE A 56 2.45 5.91 2.92
N TYR A 57 1.85 6.49 3.94
CA TYR A 57 0.51 7.07 3.89
C TYR A 57 0.58 8.57 4.12
N LYS A 58 -0.12 9.34 3.30
CA LYS A 58 -0.29 10.77 3.52
C LYS A 58 -1.70 11.21 3.14
N SER A 59 -2.31 12.00 4.01
CA SER A 59 -3.58 12.68 3.83
C SER A 59 -3.43 14.15 4.19
N GLN A 60 -3.56 15.03 3.22
CA GLN A 60 -3.49 16.47 3.44
C GLN A 60 -4.69 16.98 4.27
N SER A 61 -5.89 16.55 3.91
CA SER A 61 -7.12 16.95 4.62
C SER A 61 -7.14 16.50 6.08
N GLY A 62 -6.51 15.35 6.37
CA GLY A 62 -6.40 14.82 7.72
C GLY A 62 -5.12 15.23 8.46
N ALA A 63 -4.22 16.00 7.81
CA ALA A 63 -2.89 16.31 8.34
C ALA A 63 -2.14 15.07 8.86
N THR A 64 -2.35 13.92 8.23
CA THR A 64 -1.82 12.63 8.64
C THR A 64 -0.69 12.21 7.69
N ALA A 65 0.46 11.83 8.24
CA ALA A 65 1.54 11.21 7.48
C ALA A 65 2.31 10.23 8.37
N PHE A 66 2.57 9.02 7.85
CA PHE A 66 3.36 8.01 8.55
C PHE A 66 3.95 6.99 7.57
N ILE A 67 4.90 6.20 8.07
CA ILE A 67 5.46 5.04 7.38
C ILE A 67 5.29 3.81 8.27
N LEU A 68 4.81 2.72 7.70
CA LEU A 68 4.85 1.39 8.30
C LEU A 68 5.88 0.54 7.57
N ASN A 69 6.70 -0.18 8.31
CA ASN A 69 7.77 -1.02 7.76
C ASN A 69 7.68 -2.44 8.30
N HIS A 70 8.05 -3.42 7.48
CA HIS A 70 8.21 -4.80 7.89
C HIS A 70 9.33 -5.48 7.09
N THR A 71 10.16 -6.28 7.77
CA THR A 71 11.20 -7.09 7.12
C THR A 71 10.63 -8.45 6.75
N LEU A 72 10.66 -8.74 5.46
CA LEU A 72 10.26 -10.03 4.90
C LEU A 72 11.44 -11.00 4.92
N SER A 73 11.19 -12.28 4.75
CA SER A 73 12.25 -13.28 4.61
C SER A 73 12.99 -13.15 3.29
N ASP A 74 12.28 -12.84 2.20
CA ASP A 74 12.86 -12.70 0.86
C ASP A 74 11.87 -11.93 -0.05
N ILE A 75 12.26 -10.74 -0.49
CA ILE A 75 11.43 -9.94 -1.41
C ILE A 75 11.45 -10.46 -2.85
N THR A 76 12.37 -11.34 -3.22
CA THR A 76 12.43 -11.95 -4.55
C THR A 76 11.45 -13.11 -4.71
N GLN A 77 10.90 -13.60 -3.61
CA GLN A 77 9.76 -14.52 -3.62
C GLN A 77 8.44 -13.74 -3.62
N PHE A 78 7.36 -14.39 -4.08
CA PHE A 78 6.05 -13.77 -4.02
C PHE A 78 5.59 -13.62 -2.56
N ASN A 79 5.28 -12.40 -2.18
CA ASN A 79 4.68 -12.06 -0.90
C ASN A 79 3.28 -11.50 -1.13
N LYS A 80 2.35 -11.91 -0.30
CA LYS A 80 0.99 -11.35 -0.25
C LYS A 80 0.95 -10.25 0.79
N VAL A 81 0.74 -9.04 0.35
CA VAL A 81 0.72 -7.85 1.21
C VAL A 81 -0.59 -7.11 1.07
N GLY A 82 -1.09 -6.59 2.17
CA GLY A 82 -2.30 -5.78 2.22
C GLY A 82 -2.09 -4.56 3.11
N PHE A 83 -2.50 -3.39 2.64
CA PHE A 83 -2.54 -2.19 3.46
C PHE A 83 -3.99 -1.74 3.61
N LYS A 84 -4.47 -1.73 4.84
CA LYS A 84 -5.78 -1.21 5.25
C LYS A 84 -5.65 0.24 5.66
N TRP A 85 -6.54 1.11 5.16
CA TRP A 85 -6.70 2.47 5.66
C TRP A 85 -8.15 2.72 6.07
N LYS A 86 -8.31 3.26 7.26
CA LYS A 86 -9.54 3.78 7.83
C LYS A 86 -9.15 4.74 8.94
N GLN A 87 -9.99 5.73 9.23
CA GLN A 87 -9.71 6.69 10.31
C GLN A 87 -9.40 5.97 11.63
N ASN A 88 -8.26 6.27 12.21
CA ASN A 88 -7.73 5.66 13.44
C ASN A 88 -7.51 4.14 13.37
N ASP A 89 -7.46 3.56 12.16
CA ASP A 89 -7.31 2.12 11.98
C ASP A 89 -6.56 1.82 10.66
N PHE A 90 -5.24 1.87 10.72
CA PHE A 90 -4.35 1.58 9.61
C PHE A 90 -3.50 0.37 9.94
N ALA A 91 -3.37 -0.56 9.00
CA ALA A 91 -2.61 -1.79 9.22
C ALA A 91 -1.92 -2.29 7.96
N LEU A 92 -0.69 -2.76 8.13
CA LEU A 92 0.05 -3.51 7.11
C LEU A 92 -0.02 -4.98 7.45
N TRP A 93 -0.47 -5.78 6.50
CA TRP A 93 -0.57 -7.23 6.56
C TRP A 93 0.41 -7.86 5.58
N SER A 94 1.07 -8.92 6.00
CA SER A 94 1.99 -9.67 5.17
C SER A 94 1.91 -11.14 5.47
N ASN A 95 1.67 -11.95 4.42
CA ASN A 95 1.68 -13.41 4.49
C ASN A 95 0.85 -13.97 5.65
N GLY A 96 -0.37 -13.45 5.84
CA GLY A 96 -1.35 -13.92 6.83
C GLY A 96 -1.24 -13.27 8.21
N VAL A 97 -0.34 -12.31 8.41
CA VAL A 97 -0.07 -11.69 9.72
C VAL A 97 -0.17 -10.17 9.63
N GLU A 98 -0.79 -9.55 10.63
CA GLU A 98 -0.70 -8.10 10.84
C GLU A 98 0.70 -7.77 11.37
N VAL A 99 1.48 -7.03 10.59
CA VAL A 99 2.91 -6.82 10.88
C VAL A 99 3.24 -5.40 11.35
N ALA A 100 2.38 -4.44 11.11
CA ALA A 100 2.53 -3.07 11.59
C ALA A 100 1.19 -2.34 11.58
N THR A 101 0.99 -1.44 12.54
CA THR A 101 -0.26 -0.67 12.69
C THR A 101 0.01 0.80 13.00
N GLN A 102 -0.96 1.65 12.64
CA GLN A 102 -1.05 3.03 13.07
C GLN A 102 -2.50 3.25 13.56
N THR A 103 -2.65 3.55 14.84
CA THR A 103 -3.96 3.60 15.51
C THR A 103 -4.54 5.01 15.65
N SER A 104 -3.88 6.00 15.08
CA SER A 104 -4.36 7.38 15.03
C SER A 104 -4.09 8.00 13.66
N GLY A 105 -5.02 8.80 13.18
CA GLY A 105 -4.91 9.53 11.93
C GLY A 105 -6.26 9.69 11.25
N VAL A 106 -6.35 10.72 10.42
CA VAL A 106 -7.53 11.03 9.62
C VAL A 106 -7.22 10.68 8.16
N THR A 107 -8.15 10.01 7.50
CA THR A 107 -8.02 9.62 6.10
C THR A 107 -8.28 10.80 5.16
N SER A 108 -7.91 10.62 3.89
CA SER A 108 -8.20 11.60 2.85
C SER A 108 -9.71 11.80 2.69
N SER A 109 -10.10 13.00 2.26
CA SER A 109 -11.49 13.29 1.90
C SER A 109 -11.96 12.37 0.78
N ALA A 110 -13.27 12.20 0.66
CA ALA A 110 -13.87 11.44 -0.42
C ALA A 110 -13.38 11.93 -1.79
N ASP A 111 -13.30 11.03 -2.76
CA ASP A 111 -12.96 11.30 -4.16
C ASP A 111 -11.57 11.94 -4.38
N THR A 112 -10.66 11.82 -3.41
CA THR A 112 -9.31 12.40 -3.50
C THR A 112 -8.34 11.49 -4.24
N LEU A 113 -8.29 10.20 -3.89
CA LEU A 113 -7.43 9.22 -4.55
C LEU A 113 -8.09 8.76 -5.86
N THR A 114 -7.46 9.07 -6.98
CA THR A 114 -8.06 8.88 -8.31
C THR A 114 -7.26 7.99 -9.25
N LYS A 115 -6.05 7.60 -8.85
CA LYS A 115 -5.13 6.85 -9.71
C LYS A 115 -4.51 5.67 -8.97
N LEU A 116 -4.30 4.58 -9.71
CA LEU A 116 -3.43 3.49 -9.34
C LEU A 116 -2.28 3.43 -10.33
N ASP A 117 -1.06 3.54 -9.84
CA ASP A 117 0.15 3.56 -10.65
C ASP A 117 1.17 2.52 -10.15
N PHE A 118 1.92 1.89 -11.09
CA PHE A 118 3.07 1.04 -10.78
C PHE A 118 4.36 1.86 -10.67
N GLN A 119 4.27 3.00 -9.99
CA GLN A 119 5.34 3.96 -9.77
C GLN A 119 4.94 4.94 -8.66
N GLN A 120 5.86 5.80 -8.29
CA GLN A 120 5.55 6.94 -7.42
C GLN A 120 4.67 7.96 -8.17
N PHE A 121 3.92 8.77 -7.45
CA PHE A 121 3.00 9.78 -7.99
C PHE A 121 3.63 10.72 -9.04
N ASN A 122 4.95 10.90 -9.03
CA ASN A 122 5.70 11.77 -9.93
C ASN A 122 6.37 11.03 -11.11
N GLY A 123 6.07 9.74 -11.29
CA GLY A 123 6.64 8.94 -12.37
C GLY A 123 8.06 8.41 -12.11
N SER A 124 8.49 8.37 -10.85
CA SER A 124 9.75 7.74 -10.45
C SER A 124 9.55 6.47 -9.64
N ALA A 125 10.63 5.78 -9.30
CA ALA A 125 10.61 4.55 -8.49
C ALA A 125 9.63 3.49 -9.03
N ASP A 126 9.73 3.21 -10.32
CA ASP A 126 8.89 2.22 -11.01
C ASP A 126 8.93 0.87 -10.31
N PHE A 127 7.78 0.18 -10.32
CA PHE A 127 7.72 -1.17 -9.81
C PHE A 127 8.35 -2.16 -10.81
N TYR A 128 9.66 -2.29 -10.78
CA TYR A 128 10.38 -3.34 -11.49
C TYR A 128 10.30 -4.64 -10.70
N GLY A 129 9.32 -5.47 -11.03
CA GLY A 129 9.05 -6.71 -10.31
C GLY A 129 8.03 -7.58 -11.02
N LYS A 130 7.59 -8.60 -10.32
CA LYS A 130 6.55 -9.53 -10.76
C LYS A 130 5.29 -9.28 -9.96
N THR A 131 4.15 -9.25 -10.63
CA THR A 131 2.83 -9.11 -10.00
C THR A 131 1.95 -10.28 -10.42
N LYS A 132 1.46 -11.05 -9.46
CA LYS A 132 0.45 -12.09 -9.68
C LYS A 132 -0.96 -11.57 -9.52
N CYS A 133 -1.15 -10.68 -8.53
CA CYS A 133 -2.46 -10.12 -8.21
C CYS A 133 -2.31 -8.71 -7.68
N LEU A 134 -3.24 -7.85 -8.05
CA LEU A 134 -3.40 -6.50 -7.52
C LEU A 134 -4.90 -6.23 -7.38
N ALA A 135 -5.33 -5.80 -6.21
CA ALA A 135 -6.72 -5.49 -5.94
C ALA A 135 -6.85 -4.27 -5.02
N VAL A 136 -7.90 -3.48 -5.24
CA VAL A 136 -8.29 -2.39 -4.36
C VAL A 136 -9.70 -2.67 -3.87
N PHE A 137 -9.87 -2.71 -2.56
CA PHE A 137 -11.16 -2.87 -1.90
C PHE A 137 -11.66 -1.53 -1.41
N LYS A 138 -12.94 -1.25 -1.59
CA LYS A 138 -13.59 0.03 -1.18
C LYS A 138 -13.93 0.08 0.31
N GLU A 139 -13.77 -1.02 1.02
CA GLU A 139 -14.06 -1.15 2.44
C GLU A 139 -12.81 -1.59 3.19
N ALA A 140 -12.65 -1.11 4.41
CA ALA A 140 -11.65 -1.63 5.32
C ALA A 140 -12.07 -3.05 5.74
N LEU A 141 -11.38 -4.06 5.22
CA LEU A 141 -11.65 -5.46 5.53
C LEU A 141 -11.36 -5.76 7.01
N THR A 142 -12.06 -6.74 7.57
CA THR A 142 -11.81 -7.24 8.91
C THR A 142 -10.47 -7.97 9.02
N ASP A 143 -9.97 -8.15 10.21
CA ASP A 143 -8.73 -8.90 10.46
C ASP A 143 -8.81 -10.35 9.94
N ALA A 144 -9.98 -10.99 10.10
CA ALA A 144 -10.20 -12.33 9.58
C ALA A 144 -10.15 -12.38 8.04
N GLU A 145 -10.74 -11.39 7.37
CA GLU A 145 -10.69 -11.26 5.91
C GLU A 145 -9.28 -10.96 5.42
N LEU A 146 -8.54 -10.09 6.11
CA LEU A 146 -7.15 -9.75 5.78
C LEU A 146 -6.21 -10.94 6.01
N THR A 147 -6.41 -11.69 7.08
CA THR A 147 -5.70 -12.95 7.31
C THR A 147 -5.92 -13.90 6.13
N CYS A 148 -7.16 -14.13 5.76
CA CYS A 148 -7.52 -15.02 4.65
C CYS A 148 -6.93 -14.53 3.30
N LEU A 149 -7.08 -13.24 3.01
CA LEU A 149 -6.61 -12.63 1.76
C LEU A 149 -5.08 -12.72 1.60
N THR A 150 -4.34 -12.55 2.70
CA THR A 150 -2.87 -12.50 2.67
C THR A 150 -2.20 -13.82 3.02
N THR A 151 -2.94 -14.87 3.41
CA THR A 151 -2.37 -16.20 3.71
C THR A 151 -1.77 -16.83 2.45
N THR A 152 -0.56 -17.32 2.59
CA THR A 152 0.21 -17.99 1.52
C THR A 152 -0.08 -19.48 1.45
#